data_e1c216f7c8bf8aa7a6ea64e62778a920
#
_entry.id   e1c216f7c8bf8aa7a6ea64e62778a920
#
_cell.length_a   1.000
_cell.length_b   1.000
_cell.length_c   1.000
_cell.angle_alpha   90.00
_cell.angle_beta   90.00
_cell.angle_gamma   90.00
#
_symmetry.space_group_name_H-M   'P 1'
#
loop_
_entity.id
_entity.type
_entity.pdbx_description
1 polymer ?
#
loop_
_entity_poly.entity_id
_entity_poly.type
_entity_poly.pdbx_seq_one_letter_code
_entity_poly.pdbx_strand_id
1 'polypeptide(L)'
;MNSLISNRTWKSVDLPLGCKWALRKKLKSDGSIDKFKARLVVKGFKQKADIDFFNKFSLITRITSTRLLIAIVVIFYLKIYQMDVKIASLNGDLEEEIYTDQPEGFVELVQESKVCKLIKSLYDLKQTPKQWHGNFDSCMIENDYKSNKSNKCIYSKSWNNYMLLLASIWMICWFLVQIFML
;
A
#
# COMPACT_ATOMS: atom_id res chain seq x y z
N MET A 1 -1.23 16.79 4.34
CA MET A 1 -2.50 17.27 3.77
C MET A 1 -2.44 17.37 2.26
N ASN A 2 -1.46 18.07 1.69
CA ASN A 2 -1.30 18.24 0.24
C ASN A 2 -1.40 16.93 -0.56
N SER A 3 -0.89 15.80 -0.03
CA SER A 3 -0.95 14.50 -0.71
C SER A 3 -2.37 13.92 -0.83
N LEU A 4 -3.28 14.23 0.07
CA LEU A 4 -4.67 13.76 0.00
C LEU A 4 -5.46 14.56 -1.03
N ILE A 5 -5.25 15.88 -1.08
CA ILE A 5 -5.87 16.78 -2.05
C ILE A 5 -5.31 16.55 -3.45
N SER A 6 -3.97 16.49 -3.58
CA SER A 6 -3.31 16.26 -4.86
C SER A 6 -3.64 14.90 -5.50
N ASN A 7 -3.94 13.88 -4.69
CA ASN A 7 -4.36 12.56 -5.17
C ASN A 7 -5.86 12.43 -5.45
N ARG A 8 -6.64 13.51 -5.34
CA ARG A 8 -8.11 13.51 -5.55
C ARG A 8 -8.80 12.36 -4.84
N THR A 9 -8.55 12.22 -3.52
CA THR A 9 -8.93 11.05 -2.75
C THR A 9 -10.44 10.97 -2.44
N TRP A 10 -11.20 12.09 -2.54
CA TRP A 10 -12.64 12.14 -2.25
C TRP A 10 -13.44 13.17 -3.07
N LYS A 11 -14.76 12.94 -3.10
CA LYS A 11 -15.79 13.91 -3.52
C LYS A 11 -16.86 14.00 -2.41
N SER A 12 -17.56 15.13 -2.27
CA SER A 12 -18.58 15.35 -1.24
C SER A 12 -19.97 14.82 -1.65
N VAL A 13 -20.64 14.02 -0.79
CA VAL A 13 -21.98 13.40 -1.01
C VAL A 13 -22.65 13.07 0.36
N ASP A 14 -23.92 12.63 0.39
CA ASP A 14 -24.70 12.45 1.64
C ASP A 14 -24.77 10.99 2.14
N LEU A 15 -23.92 10.53 3.07
CA LEU A 15 -24.04 9.37 4.02
C LEU A 15 -22.70 8.74 4.48
N PRO A 16 -22.48 8.30 5.77
CA PRO A 16 -21.11 8.18 6.29
C PRO A 16 -20.60 6.85 6.83
N LEU A 17 -19.31 6.58 6.60
CA LEU A 17 -18.38 5.91 7.52
C LEU A 17 -17.48 6.95 8.19
N GLY A 18 -17.22 6.84 9.51
CA GLY A 18 -16.36 7.83 10.19
C GLY A 18 -14.87 7.67 9.87
N CYS A 19 -14.14 8.77 9.85
CA CYS A 19 -12.67 8.78 9.79
C CYS A 19 -12.08 9.42 11.06
N LYS A 20 -10.76 9.25 11.24
CA LYS A 20 -10.00 9.88 12.33
C LYS A 20 -8.56 10.16 11.91
N TRP A 21 -7.95 11.13 12.55
CA TRP A 21 -6.52 11.37 12.42
C TRP A 21 -5.72 10.43 13.33
N ALA A 22 -4.81 9.68 12.76
CA ALA A 22 -3.79 8.93 13.48
C ALA A 22 -2.49 9.75 13.50
N LEU A 23 -2.20 10.34 14.66
CA LEU A 23 -1.02 11.18 14.87
C LEU A 23 0.10 10.36 15.51
N ARG A 24 1.32 10.47 15.02
CA ARG A 24 2.50 9.81 15.57
C ARG A 24 3.73 10.72 15.54
N LYS A 25 4.42 10.81 16.67
CA LYS A 25 5.78 11.37 16.74
C LYS A 25 6.77 10.32 16.29
N LYS A 26 7.69 10.69 15.40
CA LYS A 26 8.88 9.89 15.10
C LYS A 26 10.05 10.49 15.85
N LEU A 27 10.83 9.63 16.50
CA LEU A 27 12.03 10.03 17.24
C LEU A 27 13.26 9.59 16.45
N LYS A 28 14.34 10.37 16.56
CA LYS A 28 15.68 9.98 16.11
C LYS A 28 16.30 9.01 17.13
N SER A 29 17.47 8.47 16.82
CA SER A 29 18.22 7.57 17.69
C SER A 29 18.64 8.22 19.02
N ASP A 30 18.78 9.55 19.06
CA ASP A 30 19.12 10.34 20.23
C ASP A 30 17.90 10.70 21.11
N GLY A 31 16.69 10.24 20.73
CA GLY A 31 15.44 10.54 21.44
C GLY A 31 14.80 11.88 21.06
N SER A 32 15.43 12.73 20.28
CA SER A 32 14.85 13.99 19.81
C SER A 32 13.76 13.73 18.77
N ILE A 33 12.82 14.69 18.61
CA ILE A 33 11.74 14.57 17.62
C ILE A 33 12.32 14.74 16.22
N ASP A 34 12.18 13.71 15.37
CA ASP A 34 12.51 13.78 13.96
C ASP A 34 11.39 14.50 13.20
N LYS A 35 10.15 13.99 13.33
CA LYS A 35 8.98 14.56 12.65
C LYS A 35 7.67 14.09 13.25
N PHE A 36 6.63 14.87 13.01
CA PHE A 36 5.25 14.45 13.25
C PHE A 36 4.68 13.81 12.01
N LYS A 37 3.97 12.71 12.16
CA LYS A 37 3.30 12.00 11.07
C LYS A 37 1.80 11.94 11.35
N ALA A 38 1.00 12.49 10.44
CA ALA A 38 -0.46 12.40 10.45
C ALA A 38 -0.92 11.48 9.32
N ARG A 39 -1.88 10.62 9.60
CA ARG A 39 -2.59 9.82 8.60
C ARG A 39 -4.07 9.95 8.82
N LEU A 40 -4.82 10.19 7.76
CA LEU A 40 -6.27 10.03 7.80
C LEU A 40 -6.57 8.53 7.69
N VAL A 41 -7.36 8.02 8.63
CA VAL A 41 -7.65 6.61 8.80
C VAL A 41 -9.16 6.42 8.85
N VAL A 42 -9.71 5.56 8.00
CA VAL A 42 -11.12 5.20 8.03
C VAL A 42 -11.37 4.23 9.18
N LYS A 43 -12.55 4.28 9.79
CA LYS A 43 -12.97 3.30 10.80
C LYS A 43 -13.34 1.97 10.12
N GLY A 44 -12.37 1.33 9.48
CA GLY A 44 -12.53 0.09 8.70
C GLY A 44 -13.08 -1.10 9.48
N PHE A 45 -13.00 -1.07 10.82
CA PHE A 45 -13.65 -2.06 11.68
C PHE A 45 -15.19 -2.01 11.63
N LYS A 46 -15.77 -0.90 11.14
CA LYS A 46 -17.21 -0.76 10.94
C LYS A 46 -17.67 -1.30 9.58
N GLN A 47 -16.77 -1.59 8.66
CA GLN A 47 -17.12 -2.14 7.36
C GLN A 47 -17.73 -3.55 7.50
N LYS A 48 -18.84 -3.76 6.82
CA LYS A 48 -19.56 -5.03 6.75
C LYS A 48 -19.12 -5.80 5.51
N ALA A 49 -18.82 -7.10 5.70
CA ALA A 49 -18.53 -7.98 4.57
C ALA A 49 -19.75 -8.07 3.65
N ASP A 50 -19.52 -8.26 2.37
CA ASP A 50 -20.51 -8.41 1.31
C ASP A 50 -21.43 -7.17 1.07
N ILE A 51 -21.13 -6.05 1.76
CA ILE A 51 -21.76 -4.75 1.55
C ILE A 51 -20.70 -3.70 1.23
N ASP A 52 -19.78 -3.47 2.18
CA ASP A 52 -18.75 -2.44 2.06
C ASP A 52 -17.45 -2.96 1.43
N PHE A 53 -17.28 -4.27 1.38
CA PHE A 53 -16.16 -4.94 0.69
C PHE A 53 -16.49 -6.41 0.39
N PHE A 54 -16.10 -6.87 -0.79
CA PHE A 54 -16.31 -8.26 -1.23
C PHE A 54 -15.06 -9.11 -1.10
N ASN A 55 -13.87 -8.51 -1.15
CA ASN A 55 -12.59 -9.20 -1.13
C ASN A 55 -11.54 -8.41 -0.35
N LYS A 56 -11.08 -8.96 0.77
CA LYS A 56 -10.09 -8.33 1.66
C LYS A 56 -8.69 -8.96 1.59
N PHE A 57 -8.59 -10.17 0.99
CA PHE A 57 -7.35 -10.90 1.02
C PHE A 57 -6.38 -10.36 -0.03
N SER A 58 -5.23 -9.90 0.44
CA SER A 58 -4.07 -9.59 -0.39
C SER A 58 -3.09 -10.74 -0.33
N LEU A 59 -2.40 -10.95 -1.43
CA LEU A 59 -1.25 -11.85 -1.45
C LEU A 59 -0.10 -11.21 -0.67
N ILE A 60 0.57 -12.02 0.13
CA ILE A 60 1.75 -11.62 0.90
C ILE A 60 2.82 -12.67 0.65
N THR A 61 4.05 -12.22 0.44
CA THR A 61 5.19 -13.14 0.32
C THR A 61 5.31 -13.98 1.59
N ARG A 62 5.37 -15.30 1.42
CA ARG A 62 5.57 -16.21 2.55
C ARG A 62 6.95 -15.95 3.17
N ILE A 63 7.01 -15.94 4.49
CA ILE A 63 8.27 -15.69 5.22
C ILE A 63 9.36 -16.70 4.85
N THR A 64 8.99 -17.95 4.54
CA THR A 64 9.89 -18.98 4.03
C THR A 64 10.55 -18.60 2.71
N SER A 65 9.77 -18.02 1.78
CA SER A 65 10.29 -17.53 0.50
C SER A 65 11.25 -16.36 0.69
N THR A 66 10.94 -15.43 1.60
CA THR A 66 11.82 -14.31 1.95
C THR A 66 13.14 -14.83 2.53
N ARG A 67 13.08 -15.77 3.47
CA ARG A 67 14.28 -16.41 4.06
C ARG A 67 15.13 -17.12 3.01
N LEU A 68 14.50 -17.82 2.07
CA LEU A 68 15.20 -18.46 0.96
C LEU A 68 15.93 -17.44 0.08
N LEU A 69 15.27 -16.33 -0.28
CA LEU A 69 15.89 -15.26 -1.07
C LEU A 69 17.10 -14.66 -0.33
N ILE A 70 16.97 -14.41 0.98
CA ILE A 70 18.10 -13.91 1.79
C ILE A 70 19.24 -14.93 1.83
N ALA A 71 18.95 -16.23 1.97
CA ALA A 71 19.98 -17.27 1.93
C ALA A 71 20.71 -17.31 0.58
N ILE A 72 19.97 -17.20 -0.54
CA ILE A 72 20.56 -17.11 -1.88
C ILE A 72 21.49 -15.90 -1.98
N VAL A 73 21.06 -14.73 -1.49
CA VAL A 73 21.89 -13.52 -1.46
C VAL A 73 23.20 -13.74 -0.73
N VAL A 74 23.15 -14.38 0.44
CA VAL A 74 24.36 -14.65 1.25
C VAL A 74 25.29 -15.66 0.56
N ILE A 75 24.74 -16.76 0.04
CA ILE A 75 25.52 -17.82 -0.61
C ILE A 75 26.25 -17.30 -1.86
N PHE A 76 25.58 -16.49 -2.66
CA PHE A 76 26.11 -15.99 -3.94
C PHE A 76 26.68 -14.56 -3.86
N TYR A 77 26.80 -13.99 -2.65
CA TYR A 77 27.32 -12.63 -2.43
C TYR A 77 26.63 -11.56 -3.27
N LEU A 78 25.29 -11.67 -3.39
CA LEU A 78 24.49 -10.78 -4.23
C LEU A 78 24.19 -9.47 -3.50
N LYS A 79 23.85 -8.43 -4.28
CA LYS A 79 23.39 -7.16 -3.71
C LYS A 79 21.89 -7.18 -3.46
N ILE A 80 21.50 -6.70 -2.29
CA ILE A 80 20.10 -6.51 -1.90
C ILE A 80 19.78 -5.01 -1.84
N TYR A 81 18.64 -4.63 -2.42
CA TYR A 81 18.11 -3.28 -2.31
C TYR A 81 16.73 -3.35 -1.66
N GLN A 82 16.52 -2.54 -0.65
CA GLN A 82 15.21 -2.35 -0.04
C GLN A 82 14.62 -1.04 -0.52
N MET A 83 13.38 -1.09 -0.97
CA MET A 83 12.63 0.10 -1.39
C MET A 83 11.33 0.17 -0.59
N ASP A 84 10.90 1.39 -0.28
CA ASP A 84 9.62 1.68 0.38
C ASP A 84 8.72 2.48 -0.55
N VAL A 85 7.48 2.05 -0.71
CA VAL A 85 6.51 2.75 -1.55
C VAL A 85 5.86 3.86 -0.75
N LYS A 86 6.06 5.09 -1.18
CA LYS A 86 5.39 6.25 -0.56
C LYS A 86 3.89 6.18 -0.82
N ILE A 87 3.10 6.44 0.25
CA ILE A 87 1.63 6.54 0.18
C ILE A 87 0.94 5.35 -0.50
N ALA A 88 1.47 4.14 -0.35
CA ALA A 88 0.96 2.92 -0.99
C ALA A 88 -0.56 2.74 -0.84
N SER A 89 -1.12 3.05 0.33
CA SER A 89 -2.56 2.95 0.57
C SER A 89 -3.42 3.90 -0.27
N LEU A 90 -2.86 5.02 -0.75
CA LEU A 90 -3.59 6.00 -1.57
C LEU A 90 -3.47 5.74 -3.07
N ASN A 91 -2.72 4.73 -3.47
CA ASN A 91 -2.51 4.38 -4.88
C ASN A 91 -3.53 3.38 -5.42
N GLY A 92 -4.39 2.80 -4.54
CA GLY A 92 -5.45 1.89 -4.96
C GLY A 92 -6.71 2.66 -5.36
N ASP A 93 -7.28 2.36 -6.52
CA ASP A 93 -8.60 2.85 -6.91
C ASP A 93 -9.67 2.01 -6.22
N LEU A 94 -10.80 2.62 -5.87
CA LEU A 94 -11.93 1.93 -5.23
C LEU A 94 -12.99 1.62 -6.27
N GLU A 95 -13.36 0.36 -6.37
CA GLU A 95 -14.49 -0.11 -7.18
C GLU A 95 -15.81 0.05 -6.41
N GLU A 96 -15.73 -0.07 -5.08
CA GLU A 96 -16.89 0.05 -4.20
C GLU A 96 -17.17 1.51 -3.81
N GLU A 97 -18.43 1.85 -3.65
CA GLU A 97 -18.85 3.15 -3.14
C GLU A 97 -18.67 3.23 -1.63
N ILE A 98 -17.65 3.96 -1.19
CA ILE A 98 -17.34 4.16 0.22
C ILE A 98 -17.44 5.63 0.57
N TYR A 99 -18.17 5.90 1.63
CA TYR A 99 -18.40 7.23 2.16
C TYR A 99 -17.79 7.37 3.54
N THR A 100 -17.24 8.55 3.87
CA THR A 100 -16.66 8.86 5.17
C THR A 100 -17.05 10.27 5.60
N ASP A 101 -17.11 10.50 6.91
CA ASP A 101 -17.29 11.86 7.44
C ASP A 101 -16.18 12.77 6.91
N GLN A 102 -16.48 14.08 6.83
CA GLN A 102 -15.45 15.07 6.57
C GLN A 102 -14.38 15.00 7.67
N PRO A 103 -13.08 15.07 7.31
CA PRO A 103 -12.02 15.03 8.30
C PRO A 103 -12.08 16.21 9.26
N GLU A 104 -11.85 15.94 10.55
CA GLU A 104 -11.75 16.99 11.56
C GLU A 104 -10.76 18.08 11.13
N GLY A 105 -11.16 19.34 11.21
CA GLY A 105 -10.38 20.50 10.76
C GLY A 105 -10.48 20.80 9.25
N PHE A 106 -11.30 20.05 8.50
CA PHE A 106 -11.52 20.22 7.06
C PHE A 106 -12.99 20.11 6.67
N VAL A 107 -13.85 20.49 7.60
CA VAL A 107 -15.29 20.59 7.35
C VAL A 107 -15.54 21.87 6.55
N GLU A 108 -16.18 21.76 5.40
CA GLU A 108 -16.54 22.91 4.57
C GLU A 108 -17.69 23.70 5.23
N LEU A 109 -17.52 24.99 5.33
CA LEU A 109 -18.57 25.91 5.82
C LEU A 109 -19.82 25.77 4.95
N VAL A 110 -21.00 25.74 5.59
CA VAL A 110 -22.31 25.55 4.95
C VAL A 110 -22.53 24.11 4.38
N GLN A 111 -21.60 23.19 4.55
CA GLN A 111 -21.71 21.81 4.07
C GLN A 111 -21.38 20.77 5.16
N GLU A 112 -21.62 21.12 6.42
CA GLU A 112 -21.28 20.27 7.58
C GLU A 112 -22.02 18.92 7.57
N SER A 113 -23.21 18.86 6.96
CA SER A 113 -24.00 17.63 6.82
C SER A 113 -23.53 16.70 5.69
N LYS A 114 -22.67 17.18 4.80
CA LYS A 114 -22.17 16.37 3.69
C LYS A 114 -21.04 15.45 4.12
N VAL A 115 -20.94 14.32 3.44
CA VAL A 115 -19.88 13.33 3.61
C VAL A 115 -19.00 13.26 2.37
N CYS A 116 -17.84 12.63 2.50
CA CYS A 116 -16.87 12.46 1.43
C CYS A 116 -17.03 11.07 0.80
N LYS A 117 -17.34 10.99 -0.50
CA LYS A 117 -17.20 9.78 -1.28
C LYS A 117 -15.71 9.53 -1.56
N LEU A 118 -15.19 8.39 -1.15
CA LEU A 118 -13.82 8.02 -1.44
C LEU A 118 -13.68 7.64 -2.92
N ILE A 119 -12.65 8.16 -3.56
CA ILE A 119 -12.27 7.82 -4.94
C ILE A 119 -11.10 6.85 -4.92
N LYS A 120 -10.22 6.98 -3.92
CA LYS A 120 -9.04 6.15 -3.72
C LYS A 120 -9.03 5.53 -2.35
N SER A 121 -8.35 4.40 -2.23
CA SER A 121 -8.15 3.71 -0.96
C SER A 121 -7.55 4.62 0.10
N LEU A 122 -7.99 4.45 1.33
CA LEU A 122 -7.41 5.07 2.52
C LEU A 122 -6.88 4.00 3.47
N TYR A 123 -6.10 4.45 4.45
CA TYR A 123 -5.59 3.59 5.53
C TYR A 123 -6.75 2.95 6.31
N ASP A 124 -6.60 1.69 6.70
CA ASP A 124 -7.54 0.84 7.45
C ASP A 124 -8.77 0.34 6.68
N LEU A 125 -8.96 0.68 5.42
CA LEU A 125 -9.96 -0.02 4.60
C LEU A 125 -9.55 -1.48 4.39
N LYS A 126 -10.51 -2.40 4.49
CA LYS A 126 -10.28 -3.85 4.37
C LYS A 126 -9.75 -4.26 3.00
N GLN A 127 -10.15 -3.58 1.93
CA GLN A 127 -9.76 -3.86 0.56
C GLN A 127 -8.45 -3.17 0.12
N THR A 128 -7.96 -2.17 0.86
CA THR A 128 -6.75 -1.42 0.48
C THR A 128 -5.54 -2.30 0.15
N PRO A 129 -5.21 -3.35 0.92
CA PRO A 129 -4.09 -4.23 0.60
C PRO A 129 -4.24 -4.95 -0.74
N LYS A 130 -5.46 -5.40 -1.08
CA LYS A 130 -5.74 -6.08 -2.34
C LYS A 130 -5.62 -5.14 -3.53
N GLN A 131 -6.23 -3.96 -3.44
CA GLN A 131 -6.21 -2.92 -4.47
C GLN A 131 -4.77 -2.52 -4.80
N TRP A 132 -3.99 -2.23 -3.77
CA TRP A 132 -2.58 -1.90 -3.94
C TRP A 132 -1.79 -3.03 -4.62
N HIS A 133 -2.00 -4.29 -4.21
CA HIS A 133 -1.33 -5.43 -4.82
C HIS A 133 -1.71 -5.58 -6.30
N GLY A 134 -2.98 -5.36 -6.65
CA GLY A 134 -3.43 -5.40 -8.04
C GLY A 134 -2.72 -4.38 -8.92
N ASN A 135 -2.68 -3.12 -8.50
CA ASN A 135 -1.98 -2.06 -9.23
C ASN A 135 -0.49 -2.35 -9.35
N PHE A 136 0.08 -2.91 -8.29
CA PHE A 136 1.48 -3.30 -8.32
C PHE A 136 1.76 -4.45 -9.28
N ASP A 137 0.95 -5.50 -9.25
CA ASP A 137 1.04 -6.65 -10.16
C ASP A 137 0.95 -6.19 -11.63
N SER A 138 -0.02 -5.34 -11.95
CA SER A 138 -0.14 -4.73 -13.28
C SER A 138 1.13 -3.97 -13.67
N CYS A 139 1.63 -3.12 -12.80
CA CYS A 139 2.87 -2.38 -13.05
C CYS A 139 4.08 -3.30 -13.29
N MET A 140 4.17 -4.41 -12.56
CA MET A 140 5.25 -5.38 -12.77
C MET A 140 5.13 -6.07 -14.13
N ILE A 141 3.93 -6.50 -14.50
CA ILE A 141 3.66 -7.17 -15.78
C ILE A 141 3.93 -6.22 -16.94
N GLU A 142 3.47 -4.98 -16.87
CA GLU A 142 3.73 -3.92 -17.88
C GLU A 142 5.23 -3.63 -18.07
N ASN A 143 6.04 -3.87 -17.05
CA ASN A 143 7.49 -3.73 -17.09
C ASN A 143 8.22 -5.06 -17.32
N ASP A 144 7.59 -6.04 -17.97
CA ASP A 144 8.15 -7.35 -18.37
C ASP A 144 8.61 -8.24 -17.21
N TYR A 145 8.17 -7.99 -15.99
CA TYR A 145 8.41 -8.91 -14.89
C TYR A 145 7.43 -10.10 -14.99
N LYS A 146 7.91 -11.28 -14.66
CA LYS A 146 7.11 -12.50 -14.59
C LYS A 146 6.85 -12.87 -13.14
N SER A 147 5.59 -13.04 -12.77
CA SER A 147 5.25 -13.50 -11.42
C SER A 147 5.56 -15.00 -11.27
N ASN A 148 6.01 -15.39 -10.09
CA ASN A 148 6.31 -16.77 -9.78
C ASN A 148 5.01 -17.57 -9.54
N LYS A 149 4.88 -18.75 -10.18
CA LYS A 149 3.68 -19.60 -10.08
C LYS A 149 3.36 -20.04 -8.64
N SER A 150 4.40 -20.33 -7.84
CA SER A 150 4.24 -20.80 -6.46
C SER A 150 4.06 -19.70 -5.44
N ASN A 151 4.51 -18.48 -5.74
CA ASN A 151 4.36 -17.30 -4.89
C ASN A 151 4.22 -16.05 -5.75
N LYS A 152 2.99 -15.65 -5.99
CA LYS A 152 2.64 -14.52 -6.87
C LYS A 152 3.18 -13.14 -6.40
N CYS A 153 3.74 -13.07 -5.19
CA CYS A 153 4.42 -11.86 -4.71
C CYS A 153 5.92 -11.83 -5.02
N ILE A 154 6.42 -12.83 -5.75
CA ILE A 154 7.81 -12.87 -6.24
C ILE A 154 7.78 -12.69 -7.74
N TYR A 155 8.56 -11.75 -8.22
CA TYR A 155 8.66 -11.41 -9.62
C TYR A 155 10.11 -11.58 -10.08
N SER A 156 10.26 -11.99 -11.33
CA SER A 156 11.57 -12.13 -11.98
C SER A 156 11.59 -11.42 -13.31
N LYS A 157 12.70 -10.78 -13.62
CA LYS A 157 12.97 -10.21 -14.95
C LYS A 157 14.39 -10.58 -15.35
N SER A 158 14.54 -11.13 -16.54
CA SER A 158 15.86 -11.42 -17.13
C SER A 158 16.23 -10.29 -18.09
N TRP A 159 17.45 -9.79 -17.97
CA TRP A 159 17.99 -8.76 -18.87
C TRP A 159 19.48 -9.04 -19.13
N ASN A 160 19.80 -9.30 -20.39
CA ASN A 160 21.15 -9.79 -20.77
C ASN A 160 21.51 -11.04 -19.94
N ASN A 161 22.67 -11.02 -19.27
CA ASN A 161 23.15 -12.08 -18.39
C ASN A 161 22.76 -11.88 -16.91
N TYR A 162 21.75 -11.05 -16.63
CA TYR A 162 21.30 -10.76 -15.27
C TYR A 162 19.89 -11.24 -15.06
N MET A 163 19.62 -11.72 -13.87
CA MET A 163 18.25 -11.96 -13.40
C MET A 163 17.98 -11.06 -12.20
N LEU A 164 16.92 -10.30 -12.29
CA LEU A 164 16.38 -9.51 -11.17
C LEU A 164 15.27 -10.32 -10.51
N LEU A 165 15.39 -10.53 -9.21
CA LEU A 165 14.32 -11.09 -8.39
C LEU A 165 13.80 -10.02 -7.45
N LEU A 166 12.50 -9.83 -7.43
CA LEU A 166 11.83 -8.86 -6.60
C LEU A 166 10.78 -9.58 -5.76
N ALA A 167 10.80 -9.37 -4.45
CA ALA A 167 9.78 -9.89 -3.54
C ALA A 167 9.00 -8.72 -2.91
N SER A 168 7.69 -8.72 -3.11
CA SER A 168 6.79 -7.79 -2.44
C SER A 168 6.47 -8.32 -1.05
N ILE A 169 6.92 -7.62 -0.01
CA ILE A 169 6.68 -7.95 1.39
C ILE A 169 5.82 -6.85 1.99
N TRP A 170 4.53 -7.06 2.04
CA TRP A 170 3.55 -6.08 2.46
C TRP A 170 3.51 -4.81 1.58
N MET A 171 2.58 -3.90 1.82
CA MET A 171 2.38 -2.67 1.04
C MET A 171 3.56 -1.68 1.08
N ILE A 172 4.63 -1.98 1.79
CA ILE A 172 5.60 -0.96 2.21
C ILE A 172 7.04 -1.27 1.81
N CYS A 173 7.44 -2.54 1.71
CA CYS A 173 8.85 -2.91 1.55
C CYS A 173 9.09 -3.91 0.42
N TRP A 174 10.12 -3.69 -0.33
CA TRP A 174 10.58 -4.48 -1.47
C TRP A 174 12.00 -4.96 -1.24
N PHE A 175 12.26 -6.19 -1.62
CA PHE A 175 13.64 -6.66 -1.75
C PHE A 175 13.91 -6.92 -3.22
N LEU A 176 14.89 -6.25 -3.77
CA LEU A 176 15.43 -6.51 -5.09
C LEU A 176 16.75 -7.27 -4.94
N VAL A 177 16.81 -8.44 -5.53
CA VAL A 177 18.02 -9.29 -5.56
C VAL A 177 18.48 -9.35 -7.00
N GLN A 178 19.69 -8.87 -7.26
CA GLN A 178 20.32 -8.99 -8.58
C GLN A 178 21.18 -10.26 -8.60
N ILE A 179 20.84 -11.20 -9.49
CA ILE A 179 21.58 -12.44 -9.70
C ILE A 179 22.29 -12.33 -11.05
N PHE A 180 23.60 -12.56 -11.05
CA PHE A 180 24.35 -12.79 -12.29
C PHE A 180 24.06 -14.20 -12.79
N MET A 181 23.54 -14.34 -14.00
CA MET A 181 23.54 -15.64 -14.65
C MET A 181 24.93 -15.84 -15.29
N LEU A 182 25.63 -16.88 -14.85
CA LEU A 182 26.89 -17.32 -15.41
C LEU A 182 26.67 -17.92 -16.79
#